data_0785d054dcad7606de4d71032ee7f32a
#
_entry.id   0785d054dcad7606de4d71032ee7f32a
#
_cell.length_a   1.000
_cell.length_b   1.000
_cell.length_c   1.000
_cell.angle_alpha   90.00
_cell.angle_beta   90.00
_cell.angle_gamma   90.00
#
_symmetry.space_group_name_H-M   'P 1'
#
loop_
_entity.id
_entity.type
_entity.pdbx_description
1 polymer ?
#
loop_
_entity_poly.entity_id
_entity_poly.type
_entity_poly.pdbx_seq_one_letter_code
_entity_poly.pdbx_strand_id
1 'polypeptide(L)'
;EIMVIDDAFERFFYETECIKCNWSVRELRRQIKTNLYVRAGISKKPELLVQPSIDNCTNTTLTIKDPFTFEFLGLEAKEAVSESDLEQALMDHLQEFMLELGEGFCFEARQKRIIIDDKYYFIDMVFYNRLLHCNVIIELKNDEFKHEDLGQLNAYVGYYKKNEMMVGDNPPVGILLCTDKGSQMVEYALSGMDNQLFVSTYMLH
;
A
#
# COMPACT_ATOMS: atom_id res chain seq x y z
N GLU A 1 3.31 -24.13 -11.77
CA GLU A 1 2.34 -23.26 -11.12
C GLU A 1 1.58 -22.40 -12.16
N ILE A 2 2.26 -21.55 -12.91
CA ILE A 2 1.63 -20.68 -13.93
C ILE A 2 0.87 -21.49 -15.01
N MET A 3 1.35 -22.66 -15.38
CA MET A 3 0.75 -23.55 -16.41
C MET A 3 -0.65 -24.09 -16.02
N VAL A 4 -1.04 -23.97 -14.75
CA VAL A 4 -2.34 -24.43 -14.24
C VAL A 4 -3.42 -23.34 -14.37
N ILE A 5 -3.02 -22.11 -14.66
CA ILE A 5 -3.93 -20.99 -14.83
C ILE A 5 -4.54 -21.05 -16.23
N ASP A 6 -5.87 -21.22 -16.30
CA ASP A 6 -6.58 -21.39 -17.58
C ASP A 6 -6.72 -20.07 -18.36
N ASP A 7 -6.94 -18.96 -17.65
CA ASP A 7 -7.06 -17.63 -18.26
C ASP A 7 -5.72 -17.14 -18.79
N ALA A 8 -5.66 -16.81 -20.09
CA ALA A 8 -4.43 -16.39 -20.75
C ALA A 8 -3.92 -15.02 -20.27
N PHE A 9 -4.82 -14.10 -19.91
CA PHE A 9 -4.45 -12.78 -19.40
C PHE A 9 -3.95 -12.85 -17.96
N GLU A 10 -4.62 -13.64 -17.13
CA GLU A 10 -4.17 -13.90 -15.76
C GLU A 10 -2.80 -14.56 -15.75
N ARG A 11 -2.59 -15.56 -16.61
CA ARG A 11 -1.29 -16.20 -16.79
C ARG A 11 -0.21 -15.20 -17.18
N PHE A 12 -0.46 -14.38 -18.20
CA PHE A 12 0.48 -13.36 -18.67
C PHE A 12 0.78 -12.33 -17.59
N PHE A 13 -0.20 -11.95 -16.79
CA PHE A 13 -0.01 -11.07 -15.65
C PHE A 13 0.99 -11.66 -14.65
N TYR A 14 0.76 -12.91 -14.19
CA TYR A 14 1.67 -13.53 -13.23
C TYR A 14 3.07 -13.79 -13.81
N GLU A 15 3.20 -14.10 -15.10
CA GLU A 15 4.49 -14.20 -15.78
C GLU A 15 5.24 -12.86 -15.74
N THR A 16 4.54 -11.79 -16.08
CA THR A 16 5.11 -10.43 -16.11
C THR A 16 5.52 -9.97 -14.72
N GLU A 17 4.66 -10.13 -13.72
CA GLU A 17 4.96 -9.77 -12.34
C GLU A 17 6.10 -10.62 -11.75
N CYS A 18 6.14 -11.91 -12.07
CA CYS A 18 7.21 -12.80 -11.68
C CYS A 18 8.59 -12.33 -12.18
N ILE A 19 8.64 -11.87 -13.43
CA ILE A 19 9.87 -11.34 -14.05
C ILE A 19 10.25 -10.00 -13.43
N LYS A 20 9.29 -9.07 -13.31
CA LYS A 20 9.52 -7.72 -12.78
C LYS A 20 9.99 -7.74 -11.33
N CYS A 21 9.32 -8.53 -10.49
CA CYS A 21 9.56 -8.59 -9.06
C CYS A 21 10.51 -9.71 -8.65
N ASN A 22 11.05 -10.47 -9.61
CA ASN A 22 11.94 -11.60 -9.36
C ASN A 22 11.41 -12.58 -8.30
N TRP A 23 10.11 -12.94 -8.39
CA TRP A 23 9.46 -13.77 -7.39
C TRP A 23 10.05 -15.19 -7.32
N SER A 24 10.20 -15.68 -6.11
CA SER A 24 10.43 -17.09 -5.89
C SER A 24 9.18 -17.90 -6.20
N VAL A 25 9.33 -19.22 -6.43
CA VAL A 25 8.18 -20.13 -6.63
C VAL A 25 7.21 -20.08 -5.44
N ARG A 26 7.72 -19.88 -4.22
CA ARG A 26 6.91 -19.75 -3.01
C ARG A 26 6.09 -18.46 -3.05
N GLU A 27 6.69 -17.37 -3.43
CA GLU A 27 6.02 -16.07 -3.56
C GLU A 27 4.96 -16.11 -4.67
N LEU A 28 5.30 -16.65 -5.83
CA LEU A 28 4.34 -16.80 -6.92
C LEU A 28 3.10 -17.62 -6.48
N ARG A 29 3.30 -18.75 -5.77
CA ARG A 29 2.19 -19.53 -5.21
C ARG A 29 1.32 -18.70 -4.28
N ARG A 30 1.93 -17.91 -3.43
CA ARG A 30 1.23 -17.02 -2.52
C ARG A 30 0.38 -16.03 -3.29
N GLN A 31 0.94 -15.35 -4.28
CA GLN A 31 0.24 -14.34 -5.07
C GLN A 31 -0.91 -14.93 -5.91
N ILE A 32 -0.74 -16.14 -6.44
CA ILE A 32 -1.83 -16.86 -7.13
C ILE A 32 -2.93 -17.22 -6.12
N LYS A 33 -2.56 -17.77 -4.96
CA LYS A 33 -3.51 -18.16 -3.90
C LYS A 33 -4.34 -16.98 -3.39
N THR A 34 -3.72 -15.82 -3.25
CA THR A 34 -4.38 -14.58 -2.80
C THR A 34 -5.04 -13.80 -3.93
N ASN A 35 -5.05 -14.39 -5.14
CA ASN A 35 -5.73 -13.84 -6.32
C ASN A 35 -5.32 -12.40 -6.67
N LEU A 36 -4.01 -12.14 -6.68
CA LEU A 36 -3.46 -10.80 -6.95
C LEU A 36 -3.99 -10.22 -8.28
N TYR A 37 -4.20 -11.04 -9.31
CA TYR A 37 -4.72 -10.60 -10.60
C TYR A 37 -6.08 -9.89 -10.48
N VAL A 38 -7.01 -10.46 -9.70
CA VAL A 38 -8.33 -9.85 -9.46
C VAL A 38 -8.20 -8.61 -8.58
N ARG A 39 -7.37 -8.67 -7.54
CA ARG A 39 -7.11 -7.54 -6.63
C ARG A 39 -6.49 -6.35 -7.35
N ALA A 40 -5.59 -6.59 -8.28
CA ALA A 40 -5.00 -5.53 -9.09
C ALA A 40 -5.99 -4.90 -10.10
N GLY A 41 -7.24 -5.40 -10.16
CA GLY A 41 -8.29 -4.84 -11.02
C GLY A 41 -8.07 -5.11 -12.52
N ILE A 42 -7.03 -5.83 -12.89
CA ILE A 42 -6.64 -6.08 -14.29
C ILE A 42 -7.63 -7.00 -14.99
N SER A 43 -8.29 -7.90 -14.24
CA SER A 43 -9.37 -8.75 -14.76
C SER A 43 -10.51 -7.98 -15.42
N LYS A 44 -10.69 -6.69 -15.04
CA LYS A 44 -11.71 -5.80 -15.62
C LYS A 44 -11.19 -4.94 -16.79
N LYS A 45 -9.86 -4.86 -16.97
CA LYS A 45 -9.19 -4.04 -17.99
C LYS A 45 -7.95 -4.75 -18.54
N PRO A 46 -8.12 -5.86 -19.30
CA PRO A 46 -6.99 -6.63 -19.82
C PRO A 46 -6.08 -5.84 -20.77
N GLU A 47 -6.58 -4.77 -21.38
CA GLU A 47 -5.83 -3.86 -22.24
C GLU A 47 -4.67 -3.16 -21.52
N LEU A 48 -4.69 -3.06 -20.19
CA LEU A 48 -3.58 -2.50 -19.40
C LEU A 48 -2.32 -3.38 -19.44
N LEU A 49 -2.44 -4.66 -19.80
CA LEU A 49 -1.32 -5.57 -19.94
C LEU A 49 -0.56 -5.37 -21.25
N VAL A 50 -1.16 -4.72 -22.24
CA VAL A 50 -0.61 -4.60 -23.62
C VAL A 50 0.23 -3.33 -23.77
N GLN A 51 0.25 -2.41 -22.83
CA GLN A 51 1.12 -1.26 -22.88
C GLN A 51 2.52 -1.64 -22.37
N PRO A 52 3.53 -1.78 -23.26
CA PRO A 52 4.90 -1.86 -22.80
C PRO A 52 5.28 -0.49 -22.26
N SER A 53 5.28 -0.33 -20.96
CA SER A 53 5.91 0.82 -20.31
C SER A 53 7.44 0.70 -20.44
N ILE A 54 7.91 0.88 -21.69
CA ILE A 54 9.28 1.24 -21.98
C ILE A 54 9.30 2.76 -21.80
N ASP A 55 9.39 3.20 -20.57
CA ASP A 55 10.01 4.49 -20.27
C ASP A 55 10.22 4.64 -18.76
N ASN A 56 11.50 4.65 -18.45
CA ASN A 56 12.12 5.28 -17.27
C ASN A 56 11.58 4.99 -15.86
N CYS A 57 12.44 4.36 -15.10
CA CYS A 57 12.46 4.21 -13.63
C CYS A 57 12.36 5.54 -12.87
N THR A 58 11.34 6.34 -13.09
CA THR A 58 11.08 7.59 -12.35
C THR A 58 9.65 7.68 -11.80
N ASN A 59 8.80 6.68 -12.03
CA ASN A 59 7.47 6.69 -11.46
C ASN A 59 7.46 5.95 -10.11
N THR A 60 7.47 6.73 -9.04
CA THR A 60 7.26 6.32 -7.64
C THR A 60 6.05 5.38 -7.49
N THR A 61 5.04 5.53 -8.34
CA THR A 61 3.81 4.73 -8.39
C THR A 61 4.00 3.27 -8.77
N LEU A 62 5.11 2.89 -9.44
CA LEU A 62 5.31 1.51 -9.92
C LEU A 62 5.99 0.59 -8.90
N THR A 63 6.60 1.15 -7.85
CA THR A 63 7.35 0.38 -6.86
C THR A 63 6.54 0.14 -5.59
N ILE A 64 5.61 1.02 -5.27
CA ILE A 64 4.52 0.72 -4.35
C ILE A 64 3.49 0.00 -5.22
N LYS A 65 3.26 -1.29 -4.97
CA LYS A 65 2.14 -2.03 -5.59
C LYS A 65 0.92 -1.14 -5.44
N ASP A 66 0.26 -0.82 -6.56
CA ASP A 66 -0.95 0.00 -6.51
C ASP A 66 -1.91 -0.63 -5.51
N PRO A 67 -2.10 -0.03 -4.33
CA PRO A 67 -2.62 -0.75 -3.19
C PRO A 67 -4.14 -0.73 -3.23
N PHE A 68 -4.76 -1.44 -4.18
CA PHE A 68 -6.23 -1.50 -4.25
C PHE A 68 -6.84 -2.32 -3.12
N THR A 69 -6.18 -3.40 -2.70
CA THR A 69 -6.65 -4.23 -1.59
C THR A 69 -5.49 -5.02 -1.00
N PHE A 70 -5.26 -4.84 0.29
CA PHE A 70 -4.32 -5.65 1.06
C PHE A 70 -5.06 -6.84 1.68
N GLU A 71 -4.46 -8.02 1.62
CA GLU A 71 -4.93 -9.18 2.36
C GLU A 71 -4.05 -9.41 3.57
N PHE A 72 -4.62 -9.27 4.74
CA PHE A 72 -3.92 -9.58 5.98
C PHE A 72 -4.17 -11.03 6.34
N LEU A 73 -3.29 -11.90 5.85
CA LEU A 73 -3.35 -13.33 6.09
C LEU A 73 -3.09 -13.63 7.57
N GLY A 74 -4.02 -14.31 8.19
CA GLY A 74 -3.91 -14.73 9.60
C GLY A 74 -4.54 -13.77 10.61
N LEU A 75 -5.16 -12.68 10.17
CA LEU A 75 -5.96 -11.83 11.05
C LEU A 75 -7.43 -12.24 10.94
N GLU A 76 -7.98 -12.82 11.99
CA GLU A 76 -9.42 -13.05 12.04
C GLU A 76 -10.16 -11.72 12.23
N ALA A 77 -11.29 -11.53 11.52
CA ALA A 77 -12.12 -10.33 11.61
C ALA A 77 -12.59 -10.01 13.06
N LYS A 78 -12.53 -11.00 13.95
CA LYS A 78 -12.85 -10.86 15.38
C LYS A 78 -11.75 -10.16 16.18
N GLU A 79 -10.53 -10.13 15.68
CA GLU A 79 -9.36 -9.56 16.36
C GLU A 79 -9.21 -8.05 16.10
N ALA A 80 -9.80 -7.55 15.03
CA ALA A 80 -9.74 -6.13 14.65
C ALA A 80 -11.04 -5.39 14.99
N VAL A 81 -11.39 -5.33 16.27
CA VAL A 81 -12.60 -4.62 16.76
C VAL A 81 -12.38 -3.10 16.81
N SER A 82 -11.14 -2.68 16.99
CA SER A 82 -10.74 -1.27 17.01
C SER A 82 -9.51 -1.02 16.12
N GLU A 83 -9.23 0.24 15.81
CA GLU A 83 -7.99 0.63 15.09
C GLU A 83 -6.74 0.15 15.86
N SER A 84 -6.76 0.23 17.18
CA SER A 84 -5.66 -0.24 18.03
C SER A 84 -5.46 -1.76 17.97
N ASP A 85 -6.56 -2.54 17.90
CA ASP A 85 -6.47 -3.99 17.75
C ASP A 85 -5.92 -4.37 16.37
N LEU A 86 -6.38 -3.69 15.31
CA LEU A 86 -5.87 -3.86 13.96
C LEU A 86 -4.37 -3.53 13.89
N GLU A 87 -3.98 -2.41 14.46
CA GLU A 87 -2.58 -2.01 14.51
C GLU A 87 -1.71 -3.04 15.25
N GLN A 88 -2.19 -3.53 16.41
CA GLN A 88 -1.49 -4.56 17.16
C GLN A 88 -1.35 -5.85 16.34
N ALA A 89 -2.43 -6.29 15.72
CA ALA A 89 -2.44 -7.49 14.89
C ALA A 89 -1.48 -7.37 13.68
N LEU A 90 -1.41 -6.20 13.04
CA LEU A 90 -0.43 -5.95 11.98
C LEU A 90 1.01 -5.97 12.50
N MET A 91 1.25 -5.51 13.72
CA MET A 91 2.57 -5.59 14.33
C MET A 91 2.96 -7.04 14.68
N ASP A 92 2.03 -7.84 15.15
CA ASP A 92 2.26 -9.26 15.45
C ASP A 92 2.58 -10.06 14.16
N HIS A 93 2.05 -9.60 13.01
CA HIS A 93 2.27 -10.15 11.67
C HIS A 93 3.06 -9.21 10.75
N LEU A 94 3.99 -8.42 11.31
CA LEU A 94 4.72 -7.38 10.58
C LEU A 94 5.44 -7.91 9.34
N GLN A 95 5.97 -9.13 9.39
CA GLN A 95 6.67 -9.73 8.26
C GLN A 95 5.72 -9.95 7.07
N GLU A 96 4.54 -10.50 7.33
CA GLU A 96 3.51 -10.74 6.34
C GLU A 96 3.02 -9.41 5.75
N PHE A 97 2.80 -8.42 6.61
CA PHE A 97 2.41 -7.08 6.20
C PHE A 97 3.45 -6.42 5.29
N MET A 98 4.74 -6.50 5.66
CA MET A 98 5.81 -5.96 4.82
C MET A 98 5.91 -6.67 3.46
N LEU A 99 5.62 -7.97 3.39
CA LEU A 99 5.56 -8.71 2.13
C LEU A 99 4.39 -8.23 1.25
N GLU A 100 3.26 -7.87 1.87
CA GLU A 100 2.13 -7.28 1.14
C GLU A 100 2.42 -5.87 0.64
N LEU A 101 3.09 -5.04 1.41
CA LEU A 101 3.51 -3.71 0.98
C LEU A 101 4.42 -3.75 -0.25
N GLY A 102 5.28 -4.77 -0.35
CA GLY A 102 6.19 -4.96 -1.47
C GLY A 102 7.67 -4.91 -1.08
N GLU A 103 8.52 -4.71 -2.08
CA GLU A 103 9.97 -4.71 -1.87
C GLU A 103 10.52 -3.40 -1.32
N GLY A 104 11.61 -3.50 -0.58
CA GLY A 104 12.40 -2.35 -0.13
C GLY A 104 11.89 -1.67 1.13
N PHE A 105 10.77 -2.10 1.71
CA PHE A 105 10.25 -1.52 2.93
C PHE A 105 11.09 -1.92 4.14
N CYS A 106 11.40 -0.93 4.96
CA CYS A 106 12.06 -1.06 6.26
C CYS A 106 11.16 -0.41 7.31
N PHE A 107 10.75 -1.16 8.31
CA PHE A 107 9.94 -0.62 9.41
C PHE A 107 10.78 0.35 10.25
N GLU A 108 10.25 1.55 10.47
CA GLU A 108 10.91 2.60 11.24
C GLU A 108 10.26 2.78 12.61
N ALA A 109 8.94 3.00 12.64
CA ALA A 109 8.25 3.30 13.87
C ALA A 109 6.77 2.92 13.83
N ARG A 110 6.23 2.63 15.02
CA ARG A 110 4.82 2.53 15.33
C ARG A 110 4.43 3.70 16.24
N GLN A 111 3.22 4.23 16.10
CA GLN A 111 2.70 5.33 16.92
C GLN A 111 3.71 6.48 17.06
N LYS A 112 4.26 6.88 15.90
CA LYS A 112 5.28 7.93 15.84
C LYS A 112 4.66 9.25 16.28
N ARG A 113 5.08 9.75 17.44
CA ARG A 113 4.66 11.05 17.91
C ARG A 113 5.33 12.17 17.12
N ILE A 114 4.52 13.07 16.60
CA ILE A 114 4.93 14.32 15.98
C ILE A 114 4.28 15.51 16.69
N ILE A 115 4.83 16.70 16.50
CA ILE A 115 4.29 17.94 17.11
C ILE A 115 4.00 18.92 15.98
N ILE A 116 2.74 19.36 15.90
CA ILE A 116 2.29 20.40 14.98
C ILE A 116 1.51 21.43 15.81
N ASP A 117 1.90 22.70 15.75
CA ASP A 117 1.27 23.80 16.50
C ASP A 117 1.08 23.50 18.00
N ASP A 118 2.14 23.00 18.64
CA ASP A 118 2.18 22.61 20.07
C ASP A 118 1.21 21.50 20.47
N LYS A 119 0.63 20.77 19.47
CA LYS A 119 -0.23 19.60 19.69
C LYS A 119 0.49 18.34 19.31
N TYR A 120 0.22 17.28 20.06
CA TYR A 120 0.73 15.94 19.78
C TYR A 120 -0.20 15.22 18.81
N TYR A 121 0.42 14.61 17.79
CA TYR A 121 -0.23 13.71 16.84
C TYR A 121 0.56 12.41 16.81
N PHE A 122 -0.11 11.33 16.46
CA PHE A 122 0.49 10.02 16.41
C PHE A 122 0.21 9.41 15.04
N ILE A 123 1.26 9.01 14.37
CA ILE A 123 1.20 8.32 13.07
C ILE A 123 1.22 6.82 13.37
N ASP A 124 0.28 6.05 12.83
CA ASP A 124 0.14 4.64 13.16
C ASP A 124 1.41 3.85 12.81
N MET A 125 1.88 3.95 11.57
CA MET A 125 3.13 3.30 11.15
C MET A 125 3.94 4.17 10.20
N VAL A 126 5.25 4.09 10.36
CA VAL A 126 6.22 4.72 9.47
C VAL A 126 7.18 3.67 8.96
N PHE A 127 7.39 3.68 7.66
CA PHE A 127 8.39 2.88 6.97
C PHE A 127 9.32 3.79 6.16
N TYR A 128 10.51 3.29 5.88
CA TYR A 128 11.38 3.84 4.86
C TYR A 128 11.49 2.85 3.71
N ASN A 129 11.24 3.30 2.48
CA ASN A 129 11.44 2.45 1.32
C ASN A 129 12.79 2.77 0.68
N ARG A 130 13.74 1.81 0.79
CA ARG A 130 15.12 1.96 0.33
C ARG A 130 15.28 1.97 -1.19
N LEU A 131 14.27 1.50 -1.96
CA LEU A 131 14.31 1.52 -3.42
C LEU A 131 13.79 2.86 -3.95
N LEU A 132 12.80 3.41 -3.26
CA LEU A 132 12.22 4.72 -3.58
C LEU A 132 12.96 5.87 -2.91
N HIS A 133 13.83 5.58 -1.93
CA HIS A 133 14.49 6.58 -1.09
C HIS A 133 13.49 7.58 -0.49
N CYS A 134 12.43 7.08 0.14
CA CYS A 134 11.43 7.94 0.77
C CYS A 134 10.81 7.30 2.00
N ASN A 135 10.30 8.14 2.90
CA ASN A 135 9.44 7.69 4.00
C ASN A 135 8.06 7.33 3.46
N VAL A 136 7.47 6.30 4.01
CA VAL A 136 6.09 5.87 3.74
C VAL A 136 5.31 5.89 5.04
N ILE A 137 4.29 6.72 5.06
CA ILE A 137 3.44 7.00 6.22
C ILE A 137 2.14 6.24 6.02
N ILE A 138 1.77 5.40 6.99
CA ILE A 138 0.56 4.59 6.91
C ILE A 138 -0.38 4.96 8.06
N GLU A 139 -1.60 5.28 7.71
CA GLU A 139 -2.74 5.46 8.61
C GLU A 139 -3.72 4.30 8.43
N LEU A 140 -4.21 3.78 9.55
CA LEU A 140 -5.14 2.67 9.60
C LEU A 140 -6.51 3.17 10.04
N LYS A 141 -7.56 2.73 9.34
CA LYS A 141 -8.94 2.97 9.74
C LYS A 141 -9.70 1.64 9.70
N ASN A 142 -10.44 1.35 10.75
CA ASN A 142 -11.30 0.16 10.79
C ASN A 142 -12.69 0.41 10.22
N ASP A 143 -12.91 1.60 9.68
CA ASP A 143 -14.13 2.07 9.03
C ASP A 143 -13.93 2.24 7.52
N GLU A 144 -15.02 2.60 6.83
CA GLU A 144 -14.98 3.07 5.46
C GLU A 144 -14.27 4.43 5.34
N PHE A 145 -13.79 4.74 4.13
CA PHE A 145 -13.09 5.98 3.81
C PHE A 145 -13.84 7.24 4.23
N LYS A 146 -13.13 8.17 4.89
CA LYS A 146 -13.60 9.51 5.22
C LYS A 146 -12.61 10.58 4.74
N HIS A 147 -13.13 11.71 4.27
CA HIS A 147 -12.28 12.84 3.82
C HIS A 147 -11.35 13.38 4.91
N GLU A 148 -11.80 13.33 6.16
CA GLU A 148 -11.05 13.81 7.32
C GLU A 148 -9.75 13.02 7.51
N ASP A 149 -9.79 11.70 7.31
CA ASP A 149 -8.64 10.81 7.42
C ASP A 149 -7.58 11.13 6.37
N LEU A 150 -8.01 11.43 5.15
CA LEU A 150 -7.10 11.85 4.09
C LEU A 150 -6.47 13.22 4.38
N GLY A 151 -7.23 14.14 4.96
CA GLY A 151 -6.71 15.44 5.42
C GLY A 151 -5.65 15.29 6.51
N GLN A 152 -5.86 14.38 7.45
CA GLN A 152 -4.91 14.03 8.51
C GLN A 152 -3.63 13.43 7.91
N LEU A 153 -3.75 12.43 7.04
CA LEU A 153 -2.61 11.81 6.37
C LEU A 153 -1.81 12.83 5.55
N ASN A 154 -2.50 13.71 4.82
CA ASN A 154 -1.84 14.78 4.05
C ASN A 154 -1.02 15.73 4.95
N ALA A 155 -1.53 16.07 6.14
CA ALA A 155 -0.79 16.87 7.10
C ALA A 155 0.48 16.14 7.59
N TYR A 156 0.43 14.83 7.81
CA TYR A 156 1.57 14.03 8.22
C TYR A 156 2.63 13.91 7.12
N VAL A 157 2.20 13.69 5.88
CA VAL A 157 3.10 13.70 4.71
C VAL A 157 3.77 15.07 4.57
N GLY A 158 3.01 16.15 4.72
CA GLY A 158 3.53 17.52 4.72
C GLY A 158 4.55 17.77 5.84
N TYR A 159 4.29 17.26 7.04
CA TYR A 159 5.23 17.35 8.17
C TYR A 159 6.56 16.64 7.85
N TYR A 160 6.48 15.39 7.36
CA TYR A 160 7.66 14.61 6.98
C TYR A 160 8.45 15.28 5.87
N LYS A 161 7.78 15.78 4.84
CA LYS A 161 8.40 16.51 3.73
C LYS A 161 9.21 17.72 4.21
N LYS A 162 8.74 18.40 5.25
CA LYS A 162 9.37 19.61 5.75
C LYS A 162 10.44 19.36 6.80
N ASN A 163 10.27 18.35 7.66
CA ASN A 163 11.05 18.20 8.89
C ASN A 163 11.91 16.94 8.96
N GLU A 164 11.53 15.86 8.27
CA GLU A 164 12.17 14.54 8.41
C GLU A 164 12.95 14.09 7.17
N MET A 165 12.72 14.69 6.00
CA MET A 165 13.47 14.35 4.78
C MET A 165 14.96 14.61 4.92
N MET A 166 15.77 13.65 4.50
CA MET A 166 17.22 13.78 4.40
C MET A 166 17.65 14.20 3.00
N VAL A 167 18.90 14.65 2.90
CA VAL A 167 19.49 15.01 1.60
C VAL A 167 19.60 13.75 0.74
N GLY A 168 18.92 13.76 -0.40
CA GLY A 168 18.86 12.63 -1.32
C GLY A 168 17.57 11.82 -1.25
N ASP A 169 16.70 12.12 -0.28
CA ASP A 169 15.38 11.50 -0.23
C ASP A 169 14.44 12.09 -1.26
N ASN A 170 13.57 11.25 -1.77
CA ASN A 170 12.38 11.63 -2.51
C ASN A 170 11.26 12.04 -1.54
N PRO A 171 10.27 12.79 -2.02
CA PRO A 171 9.13 13.19 -1.20
C PRO A 171 8.43 11.99 -0.55
N PRO A 172 7.98 12.13 0.72
CA PRO A 172 7.32 11.06 1.44
C PRO A 172 5.97 10.70 0.81
N VAL A 173 5.56 9.45 1.01
CA VAL A 173 4.32 8.87 0.49
C VAL A 173 3.38 8.57 1.66
N GLY A 174 2.09 8.87 1.49
CA GLY A 174 1.04 8.52 2.45
C GLY A 174 0.14 7.41 1.91
N ILE A 175 -0.16 6.43 2.75
CA ILE A 175 -1.10 5.34 2.46
C ILE A 175 -2.16 5.31 3.56
N LEU A 176 -3.42 5.53 3.18
CA LEU A 176 -4.57 5.34 4.05
C LEU A 176 -5.15 3.93 3.80
N LEU A 177 -5.20 3.11 4.82
CA LEU A 177 -5.82 1.79 4.79
C LEU A 177 -7.18 1.83 5.48
N CYS A 178 -8.25 1.46 4.77
CA CYS A 178 -9.63 1.44 5.28
C CYS A 178 -10.36 0.17 4.84
N THR A 179 -11.49 -0.13 5.44
CA THR A 179 -12.26 -1.35 5.12
C THR A 179 -12.97 -1.29 3.79
N ASP A 180 -13.46 -0.11 3.42
CA ASP A 180 -14.13 0.14 2.14
C ASP A 180 -13.83 1.54 1.63
N LYS A 181 -13.83 1.67 0.30
CA LYS A 181 -13.66 2.96 -0.38
C LYS A 181 -14.65 3.05 -1.54
N GLY A 182 -15.50 4.04 -1.51
CA GLY A 182 -16.27 4.43 -2.69
C GLY A 182 -15.32 4.94 -3.78
N SER A 183 -15.15 4.20 -4.88
CA SER A 183 -14.12 4.50 -5.90
C SER A 183 -14.19 5.92 -6.45
N GLN A 184 -15.38 6.44 -6.71
CA GLN A 184 -15.57 7.82 -7.20
C GLN A 184 -15.26 8.87 -6.13
N MET A 185 -15.61 8.59 -4.87
CA MET A 185 -15.37 9.51 -3.76
C MET A 185 -13.87 9.69 -3.50
N VAL A 186 -13.10 8.60 -3.53
CA VAL A 186 -11.64 8.64 -3.39
C VAL A 186 -11.00 9.39 -4.56
N GLU A 187 -11.45 9.15 -5.79
CA GLU A 187 -10.96 9.85 -6.99
C GLU A 187 -11.15 11.36 -6.87
N TYR A 188 -12.34 11.80 -6.44
CA TYR A 188 -12.59 13.24 -6.20
C TYR A 188 -11.79 13.80 -5.03
N ALA A 189 -11.63 13.04 -3.95
CA ALA A 189 -10.88 13.48 -2.79
C ALA A 189 -9.39 13.66 -3.09
N LEU A 190 -8.79 12.79 -3.90
CA LEU A 190 -7.40 12.89 -4.34
C LEU A 190 -7.20 13.93 -5.44
N SER A 191 -8.26 14.34 -6.12
CA SER A 191 -8.25 15.35 -7.17
C SER A 191 -7.80 16.70 -6.59
N GLY A 192 -6.59 17.13 -6.99
CA GLY A 192 -6.00 18.39 -6.48
C GLY A 192 -5.12 18.28 -5.24
N MET A 193 -4.96 17.07 -4.69
CA MET A 193 -3.95 16.79 -3.67
C MET A 193 -2.60 16.39 -4.30
N ASP A 194 -1.56 16.35 -3.47
CA ASP A 194 -0.25 15.85 -3.89
C ASP A 194 -0.39 14.40 -4.38
N ASN A 195 0.22 14.06 -5.53
CA ASN A 195 0.17 12.73 -6.14
C ASN A 195 0.83 11.61 -5.31
N GLN A 196 1.20 11.90 -4.06
CA GLN A 196 1.88 10.98 -3.15
C GLN A 196 0.97 10.40 -2.07
N LEU A 197 -0.35 10.59 -2.20
CA LEU A 197 -1.35 10.02 -1.32
C LEU A 197 -2.08 8.88 -2.01
N PHE A 198 -2.17 7.76 -1.32
CA PHE A 198 -2.87 6.56 -1.77
C PHE A 198 -3.92 6.15 -0.75
N VAL A 199 -5.07 5.72 -1.25
CA VAL A 199 -6.13 5.13 -0.42
C VAL A 199 -6.34 3.70 -0.86
N SER A 200 -6.26 2.78 0.09
CA SER A 200 -6.40 1.35 -0.16
C SER A 200 -7.36 0.70 0.80
N THR A 201 -7.98 -0.36 0.34
CA THR A 201 -8.77 -1.23 1.21
C THR A 201 -7.93 -2.40 1.70
N TYR A 202 -8.34 -2.97 2.82
CA TYR A 202 -7.80 -4.22 3.33
C TYR A 202 -8.91 -5.22 3.61
N MET A 203 -8.58 -6.50 3.56
CA MET A 203 -9.46 -7.60 3.98
C MET A 203 -8.76 -8.43 5.05
N LEU A 204 -9.53 -8.83 6.06
CA LEU A 204 -9.10 -9.73 7.12
C LEU A 204 -9.57 -11.15 6.77
N HIS A 205 -8.71 -12.15 6.89
CA HIS A 205 -9.00 -13.55 6.59
C HIS A 205 -8.64 -14.48 7.75
#